data_eb3f19658b8d09a500d3bdd21faabf1a
#
_entry.id   eb3f19658b8d09a500d3bdd21faabf1a
#
_cell.length_a   1.000
_cell.length_b   1.000
_cell.length_c   1.000
_cell.angle_alpha   90.00
_cell.angle_beta   90.00
_cell.angle_gamma   90.00
#
_symmetry.space_group_name_H-M   'P 1'
#
loop_
_entity.id
_entity.type
_entity.pdbx_description
1 polymer ?
#
loop_
_entity_poly.entity_id
_entity_poly.type
_entity_poly.pdbx_seq_one_letter_code
_entity_poly.pdbx_strand_id
1 'polypeptide(L)'
;YRRQRQMCIRDRYYWMVLHHGGVPYLKVPQDKDKDDLYVKRNSTPECFQFMIEDLDHAISLLPAKIAGSSSDYGRIDQCFAKSWKAKTLLLKASPQFNPKRMYDNAYWKEAYVAAKEAYDFCVQNGIALTENPADIWLQERGPEVIFPVIYSNPNRVATWEYGTRPASVSRDKPYHNPTWEFVKDFPMLDGKRYDDPTGKYYVGDEQALLKAFWKNRDPRFNRACLYNGREWPVAGRSADNRMYNALGVSNADDQYGVNPNAGVNAANNDIFSGMYNYKVSDLSLTQDKVMTFDIDYILMRFAEVMFIYAEAANENGHSDVAIDLLKQIRKRAGIEAGADGLYGLKIGSREEIRQAILDERHIELCYEGHRFWDLRRTRNMMMLAGWTKHGIEAIAVNPDGSDMDLNVARDRIAKNELTTGDFRYVIHQVPYTEAAERQFVIEESFYFFPIKKTYLDENPNLEQNNNCLLYTSPSPRD
;
A
#
# COMPACT_ATOMS: atom_id res chain seq x y z
N TYR A 1 2.07 -15.43 -28.03
CA TYR A 1 1.72 -13.99 -28.17
C TYR A 1 0.23 -13.74 -27.96
N ARG A 2 -0.69 -14.47 -28.62
CA ARG A 2 -2.14 -14.31 -28.47
C ARG A 2 -2.63 -14.53 -27.02
N ARG A 3 -2.11 -15.55 -26.31
CA ARG A 3 -2.50 -15.92 -24.93
C ARG A 3 -2.13 -14.86 -23.90
N GLN A 4 -0.91 -14.31 -23.98
CA GLN A 4 -0.45 -13.21 -23.13
C GLN A 4 -1.28 -11.94 -23.34
N ARG A 5 -1.59 -11.61 -24.60
CA ARG A 5 -2.40 -10.44 -24.96
C ARG A 5 -3.83 -10.53 -24.41
N GLN A 6 -4.42 -11.71 -24.38
CA GLN A 6 -5.75 -11.92 -23.77
C GLN A 6 -5.71 -11.65 -22.26
N MET A 7 -4.68 -12.09 -21.53
CA MET A 7 -4.55 -11.81 -20.09
C MET A 7 -4.32 -10.33 -19.80
N CYS A 8 -3.53 -9.62 -20.59
CA CYS A 8 -3.37 -8.16 -20.44
C CYS A 8 -4.70 -7.40 -20.63
N ILE A 9 -5.59 -7.87 -21.51
CA ILE A 9 -6.93 -7.29 -21.69
C ILE A 9 -7.79 -7.51 -20.44
N ARG A 10 -7.71 -8.68 -19.81
CA ARG A 10 -8.49 -9.06 -18.62
C ARG A 10 -8.06 -8.31 -17.37
N ASP A 11 -6.76 -8.08 -17.20
CA ASP A 11 -6.24 -7.19 -16.17
C ASP A 11 -6.87 -5.79 -16.29
N ARG A 12 -7.00 -5.25 -17.51
CA ARG A 12 -7.67 -3.97 -17.75
C ARG A 12 -9.15 -4.00 -17.36
N TYR A 13 -9.89 -5.09 -17.66
CA TYR A 13 -11.30 -5.21 -17.23
C TYR A 13 -11.44 -5.28 -15.72
N TYR A 14 -10.54 -5.98 -15.02
CA TYR A 14 -10.52 -5.95 -13.55
C TYR A 14 -10.43 -4.51 -13.02
N TRP A 15 -9.47 -3.73 -13.54
CA TRP A 15 -9.31 -2.34 -13.14
C TRP A 15 -10.51 -1.47 -13.53
N MET A 16 -11.07 -1.64 -14.72
CA MET A 16 -12.26 -0.90 -15.14
C MET A 16 -13.46 -1.21 -14.23
N VAL A 17 -13.69 -2.49 -13.89
CA VAL A 17 -14.77 -2.89 -13.00
C VAL A 17 -14.53 -2.37 -11.57
N LEU A 18 -13.29 -2.42 -11.10
CA LEU A 18 -12.90 -1.88 -9.79
C LEU A 18 -13.19 -0.37 -9.68
N HIS A 19 -12.98 0.38 -10.77
CA HIS A 19 -13.21 1.82 -10.80
C HIS A 19 -14.69 2.17 -11.01
N HIS A 20 -15.36 1.52 -11.95
CA HIS A 20 -16.64 1.99 -12.49
C HIS A 20 -17.81 1.02 -12.25
N GLY A 21 -17.59 -0.16 -11.70
CA GLY A 21 -18.60 -1.22 -11.66
C GLY A 21 -18.78 -1.85 -13.04
N GLY A 22 -20.04 -1.98 -13.51
CA GLY A 22 -20.29 -2.52 -14.84
C GLY A 22 -19.70 -1.65 -15.96
N VAL A 23 -19.15 -2.27 -16.99
CA VAL A 23 -18.54 -1.61 -18.16
C VAL A 23 -18.87 -2.37 -19.44
N PRO A 24 -18.75 -1.76 -20.63
CA PRO A 24 -18.83 -2.52 -21.88
C PRO A 24 -17.76 -3.63 -21.93
N TYR A 25 -18.17 -4.89 -22.03
CA TYR A 25 -17.25 -6.01 -22.07
C TYR A 25 -17.20 -6.61 -23.48
N LEU A 26 -16.07 -6.42 -24.17
CA LEU A 26 -15.88 -6.85 -25.55
C LEU A 26 -15.20 -8.23 -25.57
N LYS A 27 -15.95 -9.28 -25.88
CA LYS A 27 -15.43 -10.66 -25.97
C LYS A 27 -14.62 -10.91 -27.25
N VAL A 28 -14.90 -10.15 -28.30
CA VAL A 28 -14.23 -10.23 -29.61
C VAL A 28 -13.80 -8.83 -30.07
N PRO A 29 -12.73 -8.71 -30.86
CA PRO A 29 -12.36 -7.46 -31.49
C PRO A 29 -13.50 -6.97 -32.41
N GLN A 30 -13.86 -5.69 -32.27
CA GLN A 30 -14.85 -5.05 -33.14
C GLN A 30 -14.21 -4.63 -34.46
N ASP A 31 -14.95 -4.77 -35.53
CA ASP A 31 -14.65 -4.23 -36.87
C ASP A 31 -15.34 -2.85 -36.99
N LYS A 32 -14.55 -1.80 -37.12
CA LYS A 32 -15.04 -0.41 -37.16
C LYS A 32 -16.03 -0.12 -38.32
N ASP A 33 -15.98 -0.94 -39.39
CA ASP A 33 -16.76 -0.74 -40.58
C ASP A 33 -18.03 -1.63 -40.62
N LYS A 34 -18.18 -2.61 -39.69
CA LYS A 34 -19.24 -3.60 -39.69
C LYS A 34 -19.99 -3.70 -38.38
N ASP A 35 -19.36 -3.41 -37.26
CA ASP A 35 -19.93 -3.59 -35.92
C ASP A 35 -20.50 -2.29 -35.39
N ASP A 36 -21.52 -2.39 -34.54
CA ASP A 36 -21.99 -1.28 -33.74
C ASP A 36 -20.95 -1.01 -32.62
N LEU A 37 -20.29 0.12 -32.69
CA LEU A 37 -19.28 0.55 -31.72
C LEU A 37 -19.89 1.19 -30.46
N TYR A 38 -21.17 1.53 -30.48
CA TYR A 38 -21.88 2.18 -29.38
C TYR A 38 -22.47 1.15 -28.40
N VAL A 39 -21.61 0.30 -27.86
CA VAL A 39 -22.02 -0.77 -26.97
C VAL A 39 -22.46 -0.26 -25.59
N LYS A 40 -23.50 -0.90 -25.04
CA LYS A 40 -23.97 -0.62 -23.68
C LYS A 40 -23.03 -1.20 -22.62
N ARG A 41 -23.15 -0.68 -21.41
CA ARG A 41 -22.51 -1.28 -20.24
C ARG A 41 -23.12 -2.64 -19.92
N ASN A 42 -22.29 -3.63 -19.66
CA ASN A 42 -22.70 -4.83 -18.96
C ASN A 42 -22.90 -4.53 -17.47
N SER A 43 -23.74 -5.29 -16.81
CA SER A 43 -23.87 -5.21 -15.36
C SER A 43 -22.58 -5.68 -14.66
N THR A 44 -22.37 -5.23 -13.41
CA THR A 44 -21.23 -5.69 -12.61
C THR A 44 -21.15 -7.21 -12.46
N PRO A 45 -22.25 -7.94 -12.18
CA PRO A 45 -22.24 -9.41 -12.16
C PRO A 45 -21.84 -10.07 -13.49
N GLU A 46 -22.33 -9.54 -14.62
CA GLU A 46 -21.95 -10.06 -15.96
C GLU A 46 -20.45 -9.87 -16.22
N CYS A 47 -19.92 -8.69 -15.87
CA CYS A 47 -18.49 -8.43 -16.00
C CYS A 47 -17.64 -9.42 -15.19
N PHE A 48 -18.04 -9.72 -13.94
CA PHE A 48 -17.36 -10.75 -13.15
C PHE A 48 -17.46 -12.13 -13.78
N GLN A 49 -18.63 -12.53 -14.28
CA GLN A 49 -18.79 -13.80 -14.96
C GLN A 49 -17.83 -13.92 -16.15
N PHE A 50 -17.78 -12.91 -17.01
CA PHE A 50 -16.91 -12.92 -18.19
C PHE A 50 -15.42 -12.94 -17.82
N MET A 51 -15.02 -12.18 -16.79
CA MET A 51 -13.64 -12.23 -16.31
C MET A 51 -13.24 -13.61 -15.79
N ILE A 52 -14.14 -14.29 -15.06
CA ILE A 52 -13.88 -15.63 -14.51
C ILE A 52 -13.81 -16.66 -15.64
N GLU A 53 -14.74 -16.66 -16.59
CA GLU A 53 -14.72 -17.54 -17.78
C GLU A 53 -13.41 -17.40 -18.56
N ASP A 54 -13.00 -16.16 -18.76
CA ASP A 54 -11.76 -15.84 -19.43
C ASP A 54 -10.52 -16.32 -18.65
N LEU A 55 -10.50 -16.15 -17.32
CA LEU A 55 -9.40 -16.62 -16.47
C LEU A 55 -9.32 -18.15 -16.47
N ASP A 56 -10.46 -18.86 -16.41
CA ASP A 56 -10.49 -20.32 -16.49
C ASP A 56 -9.95 -20.84 -17.82
N HIS A 57 -10.34 -20.19 -18.92
CA HIS A 57 -9.79 -20.51 -20.23
C HIS A 57 -8.27 -20.26 -20.28
N ALA A 58 -7.80 -19.15 -19.73
CA ALA A 58 -6.36 -18.85 -19.69
C ALA A 58 -5.57 -19.87 -18.86
N ILE A 59 -6.07 -20.22 -17.67
CA ILE A 59 -5.45 -21.22 -16.78
C ILE A 59 -5.26 -22.54 -17.51
N SER A 60 -6.22 -22.99 -18.33
CA SER A 60 -6.11 -24.24 -19.10
C SER A 60 -5.01 -24.24 -20.15
N LEU A 61 -4.48 -23.06 -20.53
CA LEU A 61 -3.53 -22.90 -21.63
C LEU A 61 -2.12 -22.47 -21.20
N LEU A 62 -1.98 -21.97 -19.97
CA LEU A 62 -0.71 -21.39 -19.48
C LEU A 62 0.19 -22.49 -18.88
N PRO A 63 1.53 -22.29 -18.88
CA PRO A 63 2.45 -23.14 -18.11
C PRO A 63 2.20 -22.97 -16.61
N ALA A 64 2.49 -24.00 -15.83
CA ALA A 64 2.27 -24.01 -14.38
C ALA A 64 3.01 -22.84 -13.69
N LYS A 65 4.33 -22.75 -13.91
CA LYS A 65 5.19 -21.65 -13.46
C LYS A 65 6.30 -21.42 -14.47
N ILE A 66 6.63 -20.15 -14.67
CA ILE A 66 7.79 -19.75 -15.46
C ILE A 66 8.98 -19.57 -14.51
N ALA A 67 10.06 -20.33 -14.74
CA ALA A 67 11.25 -20.25 -13.91
C ALA A 67 11.91 -18.87 -14.01
N GLY A 68 12.50 -18.40 -12.91
CA GLY A 68 13.22 -17.12 -12.87
C GLY A 68 14.40 -17.03 -13.84
N SER A 69 15.01 -18.16 -14.21
CA SER A 69 16.09 -18.24 -15.22
C SER A 69 15.59 -18.25 -16.66
N SER A 70 14.28 -18.34 -16.90
CA SER A 70 13.70 -18.40 -18.24
C SER A 70 13.76 -17.05 -18.94
N SER A 71 13.98 -17.05 -20.27
CA SER A 71 13.82 -15.88 -21.12
C SER A 71 12.35 -15.36 -21.17
N ASP A 72 11.40 -16.19 -20.76
CA ASP A 72 9.98 -15.85 -20.65
C ASP A 72 9.60 -15.30 -19.27
N TYR A 73 10.56 -15.11 -18.36
CA TYR A 73 10.30 -14.51 -17.05
C TYR A 73 9.60 -13.14 -17.20
N GLY A 74 8.62 -12.87 -16.32
CA GLY A 74 7.76 -11.69 -16.43
C GLY A 74 6.56 -11.87 -17.35
N ARG A 75 6.41 -13.04 -18.00
CA ARG A 75 5.14 -13.42 -18.65
C ARG A 75 4.22 -14.11 -17.66
N ILE A 76 2.94 -14.11 -17.99
CA ILE A 76 1.88 -14.68 -17.16
C ILE A 76 1.93 -16.21 -17.21
N ASP A 77 1.81 -16.84 -16.05
CA ASP A 77 1.71 -18.28 -15.83
C ASP A 77 0.46 -18.64 -15.01
N GLN A 78 0.28 -19.93 -14.68
CA GLN A 78 -0.88 -20.37 -13.90
C GLN A 78 -0.83 -19.88 -12.44
N CYS A 79 0.35 -19.72 -11.84
CA CYS A 79 0.46 -19.16 -10.47
C CYS A 79 -0.19 -17.77 -10.42
N PHE A 80 0.13 -16.91 -11.38
CA PHE A 80 -0.50 -15.59 -11.47
C PHE A 80 -1.98 -15.67 -11.83
N ALA A 81 -2.35 -16.46 -12.86
CA ALA A 81 -3.74 -16.50 -13.34
C ALA A 81 -4.71 -17.02 -12.28
N LYS A 82 -4.33 -18.06 -11.50
CA LYS A 82 -5.12 -18.58 -10.37
C LYS A 82 -5.22 -17.56 -9.23
N SER A 83 -4.12 -16.89 -8.89
CA SER A 83 -4.10 -15.84 -7.89
C SER A 83 -4.97 -14.65 -8.29
N TRP A 84 -4.94 -14.28 -9.56
CA TRP A 84 -5.79 -13.21 -10.10
C TRP A 84 -7.27 -13.59 -10.13
N LYS A 85 -7.59 -14.86 -10.41
CA LYS A 85 -8.96 -15.39 -10.29
C LYS A 85 -9.45 -15.32 -8.84
N ALA A 86 -8.64 -15.73 -7.89
CA ALA A 86 -8.96 -15.62 -6.46
C ALA A 86 -9.20 -14.16 -6.04
N LYS A 87 -8.35 -13.24 -6.48
CA LYS A 87 -8.51 -11.78 -6.26
C LYS A 87 -9.80 -11.25 -6.88
N THR A 88 -10.15 -11.69 -8.07
CA THR A 88 -11.39 -11.30 -8.76
C THR A 88 -12.63 -11.80 -8.03
N LEU A 89 -12.61 -13.03 -7.53
CA LEU A 89 -13.71 -13.61 -6.76
C LEU A 89 -13.84 -12.99 -5.36
N LEU A 90 -12.72 -12.65 -4.71
CA LEU A 90 -12.72 -11.86 -3.48
C LEU A 90 -13.40 -10.50 -3.71
N LEU A 91 -13.08 -9.83 -4.81
CA LEU A 91 -13.69 -8.55 -5.17
C LEU A 91 -15.20 -8.70 -5.39
N LYS A 92 -15.64 -9.74 -6.14
CA LYS A 92 -17.05 -10.08 -6.37
C LYS A 92 -17.81 -10.29 -5.05
N ALA A 93 -17.19 -10.96 -4.07
CA ALA A 93 -17.79 -11.22 -2.76
C ALA A 93 -17.78 -9.99 -1.83
N SER A 94 -16.89 -9.03 -2.07
CA SER A 94 -16.74 -7.84 -1.21
C SER A 94 -17.99 -6.96 -1.22
N PRO A 95 -18.30 -6.24 -0.11
CA PRO A 95 -19.53 -5.47 0.04
C PRO A 95 -19.83 -4.48 -1.08
N GLN A 96 -18.83 -3.83 -1.66
CA GLN A 96 -19.07 -2.86 -2.75
C GLN A 96 -19.61 -3.51 -4.03
N PHE A 97 -19.29 -4.77 -4.28
CA PHE A 97 -19.52 -5.42 -5.58
C PHE A 97 -20.62 -6.48 -5.58
N ASN A 98 -21.01 -6.98 -4.39
CA ASN A 98 -22.13 -7.92 -4.32
C ASN A 98 -23.48 -7.17 -4.26
N PRO A 99 -24.58 -7.78 -4.78
CA PRO A 99 -25.88 -7.11 -4.87
C PRO A 99 -26.47 -6.67 -3.51
N LYS A 100 -26.14 -7.40 -2.43
CA LYS A 100 -26.62 -7.09 -1.08
C LYS A 100 -25.81 -5.96 -0.41
N ARG A 101 -24.65 -5.62 -0.92
CA ARG A 101 -23.67 -4.70 -0.32
C ARG A 101 -23.30 -5.03 1.12
N MET A 102 -23.26 -6.33 1.45
CA MET A 102 -23.01 -6.87 2.78
C MET A 102 -21.96 -7.97 2.73
N TYR A 103 -21.32 -8.23 3.88
CA TYR A 103 -20.43 -9.38 4.03
C TYR A 103 -21.18 -10.71 4.01
N ASP A 104 -22.42 -10.77 4.51
CA ASP A 104 -23.21 -12.00 4.48
C ASP A 104 -23.79 -12.26 3.09
N ASN A 105 -23.02 -13.02 2.28
CA ASN A 105 -23.43 -13.43 0.95
C ASN A 105 -22.77 -14.75 0.52
N ALA A 106 -23.38 -15.41 -0.49
CA ALA A 106 -22.97 -16.73 -0.95
C ALA A 106 -21.68 -16.74 -1.78
N TYR A 107 -21.22 -15.60 -2.28
CA TYR A 107 -20.02 -15.54 -3.16
C TYR A 107 -18.72 -15.86 -2.41
N TRP A 108 -18.70 -15.78 -1.10
CA TRP A 108 -17.52 -16.15 -0.31
C TRP A 108 -17.12 -17.61 -0.47
N LYS A 109 -18.07 -18.50 -0.76
CA LYS A 109 -17.77 -19.92 -1.01
C LYS A 109 -16.90 -20.09 -2.27
N GLU A 110 -17.26 -19.40 -3.36
CA GLU A 110 -16.47 -19.44 -4.61
C GLU A 110 -15.09 -18.80 -4.39
N ALA A 111 -15.05 -17.67 -3.67
CA ALA A 111 -13.80 -16.98 -3.35
C ALA A 111 -12.87 -17.87 -2.51
N TYR A 112 -13.40 -18.56 -1.50
CA TYR A 112 -12.64 -19.48 -0.66
C TYR A 112 -12.03 -20.64 -1.45
N VAL A 113 -12.83 -21.31 -2.30
CA VAL A 113 -12.35 -22.42 -3.13
C VAL A 113 -11.22 -21.96 -4.05
N ALA A 114 -11.40 -20.85 -4.74
CA ALA A 114 -10.40 -20.32 -5.66
C ALA A 114 -9.14 -19.82 -4.94
N ALA A 115 -9.30 -19.20 -3.76
CA ALA A 115 -8.17 -18.71 -2.96
C ALA A 115 -7.33 -19.86 -2.40
N LYS A 116 -8.00 -20.92 -1.91
CA LYS A 116 -7.32 -22.14 -1.47
C LYS A 116 -6.57 -22.80 -2.61
N GLU A 117 -7.20 -22.94 -3.77
CA GLU A 117 -6.58 -23.53 -4.96
C GLU A 117 -5.35 -22.71 -5.40
N ALA A 118 -5.45 -21.39 -5.43
CA ALA A 118 -4.34 -20.50 -5.79
C ALA A 118 -3.18 -20.63 -4.79
N TYR A 119 -3.48 -20.62 -3.49
CA TYR A 119 -2.49 -20.78 -2.43
C TYR A 119 -1.77 -22.13 -2.55
N ASP A 120 -2.52 -23.25 -2.58
CA ASP A 120 -1.96 -24.59 -2.67
C ASP A 120 -1.10 -24.76 -3.94
N PHE A 121 -1.59 -24.26 -5.07
CA PHE A 121 -0.87 -24.32 -6.34
C PHE A 121 0.44 -23.51 -6.31
N CYS A 122 0.43 -22.31 -5.73
CA CYS A 122 1.63 -21.51 -5.55
C CYS A 122 2.66 -22.24 -4.69
N VAL A 123 2.25 -22.82 -3.56
CA VAL A 123 3.14 -23.60 -2.67
C VAL A 123 3.72 -24.81 -3.40
N GLN A 124 2.89 -25.58 -4.12
CA GLN A 124 3.34 -26.74 -4.90
C GLN A 124 4.38 -26.38 -5.98
N ASN A 125 4.35 -25.13 -6.47
CA ASN A 125 5.28 -24.63 -7.46
C ASN A 125 6.44 -23.81 -6.85
N GLY A 126 6.70 -23.97 -5.52
CA GLY A 126 7.83 -23.38 -4.84
C GLY A 126 7.72 -21.88 -4.59
N ILE A 127 6.51 -21.31 -4.61
CA ILE A 127 6.26 -19.96 -4.12
C ILE A 127 6.12 -20.00 -2.61
N ALA A 128 6.82 -19.10 -1.91
CA ALA A 128 6.84 -19.04 -0.44
C ALA A 128 7.09 -17.60 0.02
N LEU A 129 6.85 -17.32 1.30
CA LEU A 129 7.25 -16.04 1.89
C LEU A 129 8.77 -15.91 1.86
N THR A 130 9.27 -14.74 1.51
CA THR A 130 10.68 -14.40 1.63
C THR A 130 11.06 -14.37 3.10
N GLU A 131 12.13 -15.08 3.49
CA GLU A 131 12.53 -15.24 4.89
C GLU A 131 12.83 -13.90 5.56
N ASN A 132 13.65 -13.08 4.90
CA ASN A 132 13.90 -11.70 5.35
C ASN A 132 13.03 -10.71 4.55
N PRO A 133 12.03 -10.06 5.17
CA PRO A 133 11.17 -9.12 4.46
C PRO A 133 11.90 -7.91 3.84
N ALA A 134 13.12 -7.59 4.27
CA ALA A 134 13.92 -6.55 3.62
C ALA A 134 14.31 -6.91 2.19
N ASP A 135 14.41 -8.19 1.90
CA ASP A 135 14.87 -8.68 0.60
C ASP A 135 13.76 -8.76 -0.45
N ILE A 136 12.48 -8.64 -0.06
CA ILE A 136 11.34 -8.77 -0.98
C ILE A 136 11.49 -7.84 -2.18
N TRP A 137 11.90 -6.60 -1.96
CA TRP A 137 11.99 -5.56 -2.98
C TRP A 137 13.40 -5.35 -3.53
N LEU A 138 14.41 -6.04 -2.96
CA LEU A 138 15.82 -5.90 -3.35
C LEU A 138 16.36 -7.13 -4.09
N GLN A 139 15.65 -8.26 -3.99
CA GLN A 139 15.99 -9.50 -4.69
C GLN A 139 15.00 -9.75 -5.82
N GLU A 140 15.41 -9.45 -7.03
CA GLU A 140 14.65 -9.87 -8.21
C GLU A 140 14.49 -11.39 -8.21
N ARG A 141 13.31 -11.86 -8.66
CA ARG A 141 13.02 -13.30 -8.82
C ARG A 141 13.04 -14.07 -7.50
N GLY A 142 12.82 -13.37 -6.37
CA GLY A 142 12.72 -13.98 -5.05
C GLY A 142 11.56 -14.98 -4.94
N PRO A 143 11.55 -15.82 -3.89
CA PRO A 143 10.57 -16.90 -3.73
C PRO A 143 9.12 -16.39 -3.56
N GLU A 144 8.94 -15.16 -3.13
CA GLU A 144 7.63 -14.56 -2.90
C GLU A 144 7.03 -13.93 -4.17
N VAL A 145 7.82 -13.71 -5.22
CA VAL A 145 7.38 -13.05 -6.45
C VAL A 145 6.48 -13.98 -7.26
N ILE A 146 5.23 -13.56 -7.48
CA ILE A 146 4.29 -14.24 -8.37
C ILE A 146 4.29 -13.57 -9.74
N PHE A 147 4.20 -12.24 -9.79
CA PHE A 147 4.20 -11.53 -11.05
C PHE A 147 4.94 -10.19 -10.94
N PRO A 148 6.09 -10.04 -11.63
CA PRO A 148 6.83 -8.80 -11.71
C PRO A 148 6.44 -7.97 -12.93
N VAL A 149 6.62 -6.67 -12.82
CA VAL A 149 6.72 -5.74 -13.95
C VAL A 149 8.19 -5.48 -14.20
N ILE A 150 8.69 -5.97 -15.33
CA ILE A 150 10.11 -5.95 -15.65
C ILE A 150 10.57 -4.52 -15.99
N TYR A 151 11.64 -4.12 -15.37
CA TYR A 151 12.40 -2.92 -15.68
C TYR A 151 13.77 -3.30 -16.23
N SER A 152 14.39 -2.42 -17.00
CA SER A 152 15.76 -2.60 -17.51
C SER A 152 16.34 -1.29 -17.99
N ASN A 153 17.47 -0.89 -17.45
CA ASN A 153 18.22 0.27 -17.89
C ASN A 153 18.97 -0.04 -19.22
N PRO A 154 18.92 0.83 -20.24
CA PRO A 154 18.28 2.16 -20.27
C PRO A 154 16.83 2.16 -20.79
N ASN A 155 16.27 1.01 -21.17
CA ASN A 155 15.00 0.97 -21.92
C ASN A 155 13.78 1.34 -21.09
N ARG A 156 13.77 0.97 -19.81
CA ARG A 156 12.72 1.26 -18.86
C ARG A 156 13.29 1.31 -17.46
N VAL A 157 13.47 2.49 -16.92
CA VAL A 157 13.95 2.67 -15.54
C VAL A 157 12.81 2.84 -14.57
N ALA A 158 13.03 2.45 -13.33
CA ALA A 158 12.13 2.68 -12.22
C ALA A 158 12.29 4.12 -11.72
N THR A 159 11.20 4.69 -11.21
CA THR A 159 11.20 6.09 -10.76
C THR A 159 10.81 6.27 -9.31
N TRP A 160 10.41 5.19 -8.61
CA TRP A 160 9.94 5.33 -7.22
C TRP A 160 11.05 5.65 -6.23
N GLU A 161 12.28 5.21 -6.48
CA GLU A 161 13.39 5.37 -5.54
C GLU A 161 13.75 6.86 -5.35
N TYR A 162 13.83 7.65 -6.43
CA TYR A 162 14.07 9.07 -6.31
C TYR A 162 12.88 9.84 -5.71
N GLY A 163 11.67 9.35 -5.85
CA GLY A 163 10.45 9.96 -5.31
C GLY A 163 10.15 9.61 -3.85
N THR A 164 10.97 8.76 -3.21
CA THR A 164 10.76 8.33 -1.81
C THR A 164 11.86 8.78 -0.86
N ARG A 165 13.05 9.05 -1.34
CA ARG A 165 14.23 9.45 -0.54
C ARG A 165 14.24 10.93 -0.19
N PRO A 166 14.89 11.32 0.93
CA PRO A 166 15.28 12.71 1.19
C PRO A 166 16.02 13.33 0.02
N ALA A 167 15.77 14.61 -0.24
CA ALA A 167 16.32 15.34 -1.39
C ALA A 167 17.85 15.34 -1.48
N SER A 168 18.55 15.23 -0.36
CA SER A 168 20.01 15.19 -0.30
C SER A 168 20.64 13.99 -1.03
N VAL A 169 19.91 12.89 -1.18
CA VAL A 169 20.34 11.68 -1.88
C VAL A 169 19.33 11.25 -2.96
N SER A 170 18.43 12.15 -3.31
CA SER A 170 17.51 12.05 -4.42
C SER A 170 17.78 13.21 -5.38
N ARG A 171 17.21 13.16 -6.59
CA ARG A 171 17.21 14.29 -7.54
C ARG A 171 15.88 15.01 -7.59
N ASP A 172 14.94 14.62 -6.76
CA ASP A 172 13.60 15.19 -6.72
C ASP A 172 13.06 15.20 -5.28
N LYS A 173 11.86 15.72 -5.12
CA LYS A 173 11.15 15.80 -3.85
C LYS A 173 10.46 14.48 -3.55
N PRO A 174 10.43 14.03 -2.29
CA PRO A 174 9.70 12.83 -1.93
C PRO A 174 8.18 13.04 -2.04
N TYR A 175 7.50 12.16 -2.75
CA TYR A 175 6.05 12.25 -2.99
C TYR A 175 5.21 11.36 -2.09
N HIS A 176 5.81 10.34 -1.45
CA HIS A 176 5.10 9.29 -0.74
C HIS A 176 5.57 9.23 0.72
N ASN A 177 5.10 10.19 1.51
CA ASN A 177 5.49 10.30 2.90
C ASN A 177 4.43 9.68 3.83
N PRO A 178 4.83 8.87 4.85
CA PRO A 178 3.90 8.33 5.83
C PRO A 178 3.31 9.44 6.70
N THR A 179 2.02 9.36 6.99
CA THR A 179 1.37 10.23 7.97
C THR A 179 1.56 9.69 9.38
N TRP A 180 1.34 10.54 10.39
CA TRP A 180 1.37 10.11 11.78
C TRP A 180 0.33 9.04 12.09
N GLU A 181 -0.85 9.11 11.47
CA GLU A 181 -1.90 8.11 11.62
C GLU A 181 -1.42 6.73 11.15
N PHE A 182 -0.76 6.67 10.00
CA PHE A 182 -0.18 5.41 9.51
C PHE A 182 0.91 4.87 10.44
N VAL A 183 1.72 5.74 11.02
CA VAL A 183 2.75 5.34 12.01
C VAL A 183 2.14 4.74 13.26
N LYS A 184 1.01 5.27 13.73
CA LYS A 184 0.28 4.71 14.89
C LYS A 184 -0.31 3.34 14.62
N ASP A 185 -0.66 3.03 13.38
CA ASP A 185 -1.29 1.76 13.01
C ASP A 185 -0.32 0.57 13.10
N PHE A 186 1.00 0.80 13.06
CA PHE A 186 1.94 -0.29 13.32
C PHE A 186 1.80 -0.81 14.75
N PRO A 187 1.69 -2.12 14.96
CA PRO A 187 1.66 -2.68 16.30
C PRO A 187 3.00 -2.53 17.03
N MET A 188 3.01 -2.87 18.29
CA MET A 188 4.21 -3.06 19.07
C MET A 188 4.87 -4.42 18.73
N LEU A 189 6.05 -4.68 19.24
CA LEU A 189 6.82 -5.90 18.94
C LEU A 189 6.09 -7.19 19.35
N ASP A 190 5.20 -7.13 20.33
CA ASP A 190 4.32 -8.24 20.74
C ASP A 190 3.07 -8.41 19.87
N GLY A 191 2.94 -7.61 18.80
CA GLY A 191 1.82 -7.65 17.86
C GLY A 191 0.54 -6.97 18.34
N LYS A 192 0.55 -6.31 19.51
CA LYS A 192 -0.59 -5.57 20.05
C LYS A 192 -0.46 -4.07 19.77
N ARG A 193 -1.57 -3.35 19.85
CA ARG A 193 -1.55 -1.90 19.73
C ARG A 193 -0.84 -1.27 20.93
N TYR A 194 -0.24 -0.10 20.72
CA TYR A 194 0.45 0.68 21.78
C TYR A 194 -0.47 1.04 22.98
N ASP A 195 -1.78 1.12 22.74
CA ASP A 195 -2.82 1.48 23.70
C ASP A 195 -3.59 0.23 24.26
N ASP A 196 -3.17 -0.99 23.93
CA ASP A 196 -3.72 -2.21 24.50
C ASP A 196 -3.09 -2.50 25.87
N PRO A 197 -3.85 -2.36 26.99
CA PRO A 197 -3.30 -2.54 28.34
C PRO A 197 -2.83 -3.97 28.65
N THR A 198 -3.17 -4.94 27.80
CA THR A 198 -2.68 -6.32 27.90
C THR A 198 -1.35 -6.55 27.18
N GLY A 199 -0.84 -5.53 26.49
CA GLY A 199 0.41 -5.60 25.73
C GLY A 199 1.64 -5.54 26.65
N LYS A 200 2.66 -6.35 26.34
CA LYS A 200 3.97 -6.30 26.99
C LYS A 200 4.63 -4.91 26.83
N TYR A 201 4.36 -4.26 25.71
CA TYR A 201 4.91 -2.96 25.35
C TYR A 201 3.84 -1.86 25.39
N TYR A 202 2.86 -1.99 26.29
CA TYR A 202 1.84 -0.98 26.51
C TYR A 202 2.45 0.38 26.82
N VAL A 203 2.02 1.41 26.08
CA VAL A 203 2.53 2.79 26.22
C VAL A 203 1.49 3.71 26.87
N GLY A 204 0.21 3.45 26.65
CA GLY A 204 -0.91 4.21 27.20
C GLY A 204 -1.64 5.02 26.13
N ASP A 205 -1.22 6.22 25.88
CA ASP A 205 -1.88 7.12 24.94
C ASP A 205 -0.95 7.59 23.79
N GLU A 206 -1.52 8.37 22.88
CA GLU A 206 -0.82 8.91 21.72
C GLU A 206 0.32 9.84 22.09
N GLN A 207 0.20 10.62 23.15
CA GLN A 207 1.24 11.55 23.60
C GLN A 207 2.43 10.79 24.22
N ALA A 208 2.14 9.70 24.90
CA ALA A 208 3.18 8.81 25.42
C ALA A 208 3.88 8.06 24.27
N LEU A 209 3.12 7.59 23.27
CA LEU A 209 3.69 7.00 22.07
C LEU A 209 4.62 7.98 21.35
N LEU A 210 4.20 9.22 21.15
CA LEU A 210 4.96 10.24 20.43
C LEU A 210 6.37 10.46 21.01
N LYS A 211 6.54 10.34 22.34
CA LYS A 211 7.82 10.49 23.02
C LYS A 211 8.85 9.41 22.69
N ALA A 212 8.40 8.26 22.23
CA ALA A 212 9.27 7.11 21.96
C ALA A 212 8.71 6.21 20.84
N PHE A 213 8.10 6.79 19.82
CA PHE A 213 7.36 6.10 18.78
C PHE A 213 8.19 5.06 17.99
N TRP A 214 9.50 5.13 18.05
CA TRP A 214 10.44 4.22 17.38
C TRP A 214 10.80 3.00 18.22
N LYS A 215 10.46 2.97 19.53
CA LYS A 215 10.86 1.88 20.44
C LYS A 215 9.86 0.72 20.44
N ASN A 216 10.40 -0.49 20.50
CA ASN A 216 9.63 -1.72 20.66
C ASN A 216 8.49 -1.88 19.64
N ARG A 217 8.70 -1.45 18.40
CA ARG A 217 7.72 -1.51 17.33
C ARG A 217 7.84 -2.81 16.53
N ASP A 218 6.77 -3.17 15.88
CA ASP A 218 6.78 -4.15 14.78
C ASP A 218 7.99 -3.88 13.88
N PRO A 219 8.82 -4.88 13.57
CA PRO A 219 10.03 -4.66 12.76
C PRO A 219 9.76 -4.04 11.38
N ARG A 220 8.55 -4.24 10.85
CA ARG A 220 8.12 -3.62 9.58
C ARG A 220 8.02 -2.10 9.65
N PHE A 221 7.77 -1.52 10.83
CA PHE A 221 7.81 -0.07 11.02
C PHE A 221 9.17 0.49 10.60
N ASN A 222 10.25 -0.11 11.07
CA ASN A 222 11.61 0.31 10.70
C ASN A 222 11.97 0.06 9.23
N ARG A 223 11.20 -0.77 8.50
CA ARG A 223 11.37 -0.98 7.07
C ARG A 223 10.49 -0.08 6.22
N ALA A 224 9.41 0.43 6.80
CA ALA A 224 8.44 1.26 6.10
C ALA A 224 8.71 2.75 6.28
N CYS A 225 9.30 3.17 7.41
CA CYS A 225 9.43 4.58 7.78
C CYS A 225 10.88 4.96 8.09
N LEU A 226 11.38 5.98 7.41
CA LEU A 226 12.62 6.68 7.77
C LEU A 226 12.23 7.97 8.49
N TYR A 227 12.80 8.20 9.68
CA TYR A 227 12.44 9.30 10.58
C TYR A 227 13.69 9.98 11.16
N ASN A 228 13.53 11.17 11.68
CA ASN A 228 14.60 12.02 12.18
C ASN A 228 15.49 11.31 13.22
N GLY A 229 16.81 11.48 13.07
CA GLY A 229 17.84 10.90 13.95
C GLY A 229 18.07 9.39 13.79
N ARG A 230 17.38 8.74 12.87
CA ARG A 230 17.57 7.33 12.57
C ARG A 230 18.82 7.11 11.71
N GLU A 231 19.57 6.04 11.98
CA GLU A 231 20.66 5.58 11.12
C GLU A 231 20.18 5.30 9.69
N TRP A 232 20.94 5.83 8.73
CA TRP A 232 20.61 5.76 7.32
C TRP A 232 21.88 5.62 6.48
N PRO A 233 22.47 4.41 6.44
CA PRO A 233 23.76 4.13 5.81
C PRO A 233 23.64 4.02 4.29
N VAL A 234 23.23 5.09 3.62
CA VAL A 234 23.08 5.13 2.18
C VAL A 234 24.44 5.28 1.48
N ALA A 235 24.60 4.67 0.31
CA ALA A 235 25.85 4.73 -0.46
C ALA A 235 26.34 6.17 -0.71
N GLY A 236 27.63 6.37 -0.56
CA GLY A 236 28.27 7.67 -0.67
C GLY A 236 28.30 8.46 0.65
N ARG A 237 27.79 7.91 1.75
CA ARG A 237 27.84 8.46 3.11
C ARG A 237 28.52 7.50 4.07
N SER A 238 28.90 7.98 5.28
CA SER A 238 29.45 7.11 6.31
C SER A 238 28.41 6.10 6.81
N ALA A 239 28.87 4.95 7.29
CA ALA A 239 27.99 3.85 7.72
C ALA A 239 27.12 4.22 8.94
N ASP A 240 27.57 5.16 9.76
CA ASP A 240 26.88 5.67 10.94
C ASP A 240 26.03 6.93 10.66
N ASN A 241 25.93 7.34 9.38
CA ASN A 241 25.18 8.52 8.99
C ASN A 241 23.71 8.38 9.41
N ARG A 242 23.15 9.49 9.92
CA ARG A 242 21.73 9.60 10.28
C ARG A 242 21.00 10.55 9.36
N MET A 243 19.71 10.29 9.21
CA MET A 243 18.81 11.21 8.52
C MET A 243 18.29 12.25 9.50
N TYR A 244 18.34 13.52 9.10
CA TYR A 244 17.85 14.63 9.93
C TYR A 244 16.88 15.51 9.12
N ASN A 245 15.74 15.82 9.72
CA ASN A 245 14.76 16.78 9.23
C ASN A 245 14.19 17.61 10.39
N ALA A 246 15.06 18.03 11.30
CA ALA A 246 14.67 18.77 12.50
C ALA A 246 14.22 20.21 12.18
N LEU A 247 13.20 20.65 12.91
CA LEU A 247 12.66 22.01 12.81
C LEU A 247 13.75 23.05 13.05
N GLY A 248 13.84 24.00 12.16
CA GLY A 248 14.78 25.10 12.30
C GLY A 248 16.20 24.82 11.86
N VAL A 249 16.49 23.60 11.52
CA VAL A 249 17.81 23.19 11.07
C VAL A 249 17.75 22.91 9.59
N SER A 250 18.30 23.84 8.77
CA SER A 250 18.60 23.51 7.38
C SER A 250 19.74 22.49 7.40
N ASN A 251 19.45 21.25 7.15
CA ASN A 251 20.47 20.23 7.12
C ASN A 251 20.77 19.79 5.67
N ALA A 252 21.90 19.11 5.51
CA ALA A 252 22.34 18.64 4.21
C ALA A 252 21.44 17.52 3.63
N ASP A 253 20.60 16.89 4.47
CA ASP A 253 19.75 15.78 4.06
C ASP A 253 18.42 16.26 3.49
N ASP A 254 18.01 17.44 3.90
CA ASP A 254 16.78 18.03 3.48
C ASP A 254 16.94 19.49 3.14
N GLN A 255 17.20 19.79 1.87
CA GLN A 255 17.21 21.16 1.35
C GLN A 255 15.83 21.82 1.44
N TYR A 256 14.81 21.04 1.64
CA TYR A 256 13.40 21.41 1.75
C TYR A 256 12.87 21.26 3.18
N GLY A 257 13.75 20.94 4.13
CA GLY A 257 13.41 20.83 5.54
C GLY A 257 12.70 22.05 6.06
N VAL A 258 11.94 21.89 7.10
CA VAL A 258 11.14 22.96 7.71
C VAL A 258 12.03 24.19 7.90
N ASN A 259 11.87 25.22 7.06
CA ASN A 259 12.61 26.47 7.19
C ASN A 259 11.98 27.30 8.32
N PRO A 260 12.63 27.45 9.46
CA PRO A 260 12.05 28.15 10.62
C PRO A 260 11.85 29.65 10.36
N ASN A 261 12.59 30.20 9.39
CA ASN A 261 12.48 31.60 9.00
C ASN A 261 11.37 31.85 7.97
N ALA A 262 10.78 30.80 7.41
CA ALA A 262 9.75 30.90 6.39
C ALA A 262 8.34 31.02 6.99
N GLY A 263 8.21 30.86 8.31
CA GLY A 263 6.89 30.77 8.96
C GLY A 263 6.09 29.56 8.46
N VAL A 264 4.89 29.38 9.00
CA VAL A 264 3.96 28.30 8.64
C VAL A 264 3.53 28.30 7.15
N ASN A 265 3.89 29.33 6.41
CA ASN A 265 3.54 29.58 5.01
C ASN A 265 4.66 29.26 4.01
N ALA A 266 5.68 28.50 4.41
CA ALA A 266 6.68 28.09 3.43
C ALA A 266 6.05 27.16 2.38
N ALA A 267 5.62 27.76 1.29
CA ALA A 267 5.11 27.06 0.11
C ALA A 267 6.10 26.04 -0.51
N ASN A 268 7.27 25.91 0.10
CA ASN A 268 8.38 25.06 -0.32
C ASN A 268 8.70 23.92 0.66
N ASN A 269 7.93 23.74 1.73
CA ASN A 269 8.13 22.63 2.65
C ASN A 269 7.45 21.39 2.12
N ASP A 270 8.19 20.59 1.38
CA ASP A 270 7.66 19.44 0.66
C ASP A 270 7.56 18.17 1.52
N ILE A 271 8.07 18.18 2.76
CA ILE A 271 7.99 17.03 3.68
C ILE A 271 7.06 17.37 4.85
N PHE A 272 5.80 17.39 4.51
CA PHE A 272 4.77 17.77 5.46
C PHE A 272 4.58 16.77 6.62
N SER A 273 5.01 15.50 6.46
CA SER A 273 4.80 14.49 7.50
C SER A 273 5.97 14.32 8.47
N GLY A 274 7.14 14.87 8.16
CA GLY A 274 8.36 14.70 8.96
C GLY A 274 9.02 13.32 8.83
N MET A 275 8.55 12.48 7.94
CA MET A 275 9.03 11.11 7.72
C MET A 275 9.03 10.76 6.24
N TYR A 276 9.77 9.71 5.86
CA TYR A 276 9.90 9.26 4.48
C TYR A 276 9.49 7.80 4.32
N ASN A 277 9.02 7.45 3.13
CA ASN A 277 8.83 6.06 2.76
C ASN A 277 10.20 5.37 2.60
N TYR A 278 10.37 4.24 3.27
CA TYR A 278 11.62 3.51 3.32
C TYR A 278 11.50 2.06 2.81
N LYS A 279 10.29 1.60 2.50
CA LYS A 279 10.01 0.18 2.25
C LYS A 279 10.76 -0.41 1.07
N VAL A 280 10.97 0.37 0.02
CA VAL A 280 11.55 -0.08 -1.26
C VAL A 280 12.91 0.58 -1.49
N SER A 281 13.55 1.11 -0.43
CA SER A 281 14.80 1.85 -0.56
C SER A 281 16.01 0.92 -0.64
N ASP A 282 16.75 1.01 -1.74
CA ASP A 282 18.03 0.31 -1.93
C ASP A 282 19.19 1.19 -1.51
N LEU A 283 19.70 0.96 -0.32
CA LEU A 283 20.78 1.75 0.28
C LEU A 283 22.11 1.68 -0.49
N SER A 284 22.26 0.74 -1.41
CA SER A 284 23.47 0.62 -2.27
C SER A 284 23.52 1.66 -3.38
N LEU A 285 22.40 2.35 -3.66
CA LEU A 285 22.32 3.34 -4.72
C LEU A 285 22.80 4.71 -4.24
N THR A 286 23.74 5.27 -4.98
CA THR A 286 24.17 6.67 -4.86
C THR A 286 23.15 7.62 -5.53
N GLN A 287 23.22 8.92 -5.25
CA GLN A 287 22.30 9.93 -5.80
C GLN A 287 22.21 9.93 -7.33
N ASP A 288 23.32 9.67 -8.04
CA ASP A 288 23.35 9.59 -9.51
C ASP A 288 22.75 8.29 -10.05
N LYS A 289 22.66 7.23 -9.24
CA LYS A 289 22.11 5.93 -9.60
C LYS A 289 20.59 5.81 -9.44
N VAL A 290 19.98 6.60 -8.57
CA VAL A 290 18.53 6.53 -8.32
C VAL A 290 17.67 6.83 -9.55
N MET A 291 18.22 7.52 -10.56
CA MET A 291 17.52 7.82 -11.82
C MET A 291 17.69 6.72 -12.88
N THR A 292 18.59 5.78 -12.65
CA THR A 292 18.87 4.65 -13.57
C THR A 292 18.57 3.30 -12.91
N PHE A 293 17.87 3.33 -11.80
CA PHE A 293 17.44 2.17 -11.06
C PHE A 293 16.45 1.34 -11.88
N ASP A 294 16.63 0.05 -11.93
CA ASP A 294 15.87 -0.84 -12.81
C ASP A 294 15.40 -2.15 -12.17
N ILE A 295 15.35 -2.19 -10.85
CA ILE A 295 14.78 -3.34 -10.15
C ILE A 295 13.29 -3.54 -10.50
N ASP A 296 12.88 -4.77 -10.65
CA ASP A 296 11.52 -5.13 -11.03
C ASP A 296 10.49 -4.71 -9.96
N TYR A 297 9.36 -4.18 -10.40
CA TYR A 297 8.23 -3.91 -9.51
C TYR A 297 7.37 -5.16 -9.33
N ILE A 298 7.13 -5.57 -8.11
CA ILE A 298 6.29 -6.74 -7.82
C ILE A 298 4.81 -6.33 -7.83
N LEU A 299 4.09 -6.73 -8.88
CA LEU A 299 2.66 -6.46 -8.99
C LEU A 299 1.81 -7.40 -8.12
N MET A 300 2.27 -8.64 -7.94
CA MET A 300 1.63 -9.63 -7.08
C MET A 300 2.68 -10.49 -6.40
N ARG A 301 2.53 -10.64 -5.08
CA ARG A 301 3.39 -11.49 -4.25
C ARG A 301 2.58 -12.44 -3.37
N PHE A 302 3.24 -13.45 -2.85
CA PHE A 302 2.58 -14.54 -2.13
C PHE A 302 1.82 -14.09 -0.88
N ALA A 303 2.33 -13.10 -0.13
CA ALA A 303 1.60 -12.55 1.01
C ALA A 303 0.22 -12.00 0.61
N GLU A 304 0.07 -11.39 -0.58
CA GLU A 304 -1.26 -10.97 -1.05
C GLU A 304 -2.21 -12.17 -1.23
N VAL A 305 -1.72 -13.27 -1.79
CA VAL A 305 -2.52 -14.51 -1.95
C VAL A 305 -2.91 -15.09 -0.59
N MET A 306 -2.00 -15.06 0.38
CA MET A 306 -2.30 -15.48 1.76
C MET A 306 -3.42 -14.63 2.38
N PHE A 307 -3.42 -13.32 2.18
CA PHE A 307 -4.50 -12.45 2.65
C PHE A 307 -5.83 -12.69 1.92
N ILE A 308 -5.80 -12.91 0.62
CA ILE A 308 -6.99 -13.27 -0.16
C ILE A 308 -7.60 -14.57 0.41
N TYR A 309 -6.74 -15.56 0.69
CA TYR A 309 -7.18 -16.83 1.27
C TYR A 309 -7.68 -16.66 2.72
N ALA A 310 -6.99 -15.89 3.54
CA ALA A 310 -7.40 -15.62 4.93
C ALA A 310 -8.78 -14.95 4.99
N GLU A 311 -9.02 -13.91 4.20
CA GLU A 311 -10.30 -13.21 4.18
C GLU A 311 -11.43 -14.11 3.67
N ALA A 312 -11.22 -14.79 2.54
CA ALA A 312 -12.23 -15.69 1.98
C ALA A 312 -12.53 -16.89 2.91
N ALA A 313 -11.52 -17.42 3.61
CA ALA A 313 -11.68 -18.48 4.59
C ALA A 313 -12.51 -18.00 5.79
N ASN A 314 -12.16 -16.85 6.37
CA ASN A 314 -12.90 -16.28 7.50
C ASN A 314 -14.37 -16.05 7.16
N GLU A 315 -14.66 -15.45 6.01
CA GLU A 315 -16.04 -15.17 5.60
C GLU A 315 -16.83 -16.45 5.23
N ASN A 316 -16.14 -17.52 4.87
CA ASN A 316 -16.75 -18.83 4.59
C ASN A 316 -16.79 -19.76 5.83
N GLY A 317 -16.47 -19.26 7.04
CA GLY A 317 -16.58 -20.00 8.30
C GLY A 317 -15.35 -20.80 8.71
N HIS A 318 -14.20 -20.56 8.08
CA HIS A 318 -12.90 -21.18 8.38
C HIS A 318 -11.93 -20.16 8.99
N SER A 319 -12.34 -19.56 10.12
CA SER A 319 -11.55 -18.53 10.82
C SER A 319 -10.22 -19.05 11.37
N ASP A 320 -10.14 -20.34 11.68
CA ASP A 320 -8.91 -21.05 12.07
C ASP A 320 -7.82 -20.96 11.00
N VAL A 321 -8.20 -21.18 9.74
CA VAL A 321 -7.30 -21.03 8.58
C VAL A 321 -6.80 -19.59 8.47
N ALA A 322 -7.69 -18.61 8.64
CA ALA A 322 -7.32 -17.20 8.58
C ALA A 322 -6.29 -16.84 9.66
N ILE A 323 -6.52 -17.27 10.90
CA ILE A 323 -5.61 -17.05 12.03
C ILE A 323 -4.24 -17.67 11.75
N ASP A 324 -4.19 -18.90 11.23
CA ASP A 324 -2.91 -19.55 10.93
C ASP A 324 -2.12 -18.86 9.83
N LEU A 325 -2.78 -18.33 8.81
CA LEU A 325 -2.13 -17.53 7.76
C LEU A 325 -1.59 -16.21 8.33
N LEU A 326 -2.35 -15.51 9.17
CA LEU A 326 -1.88 -14.29 9.84
C LEU A 326 -0.68 -14.56 10.76
N LYS A 327 -0.69 -15.68 11.52
CA LYS A 327 0.46 -16.09 12.36
C LYS A 327 1.72 -16.30 11.53
N GLN A 328 1.61 -16.90 10.35
CA GLN A 328 2.77 -17.10 9.45
C GLN A 328 3.36 -15.76 9.01
N ILE A 329 2.50 -14.80 8.62
CA ILE A 329 2.94 -13.46 8.21
C ILE A 329 3.60 -12.72 9.38
N ARG A 330 2.98 -12.72 10.57
CA ARG A 330 3.52 -12.06 11.77
C ARG A 330 4.83 -12.68 12.26
N LYS A 331 4.92 -14.00 12.21
CA LYS A 331 6.17 -14.72 12.50
C LYS A 331 7.30 -14.29 11.57
N ARG A 332 7.04 -14.26 10.26
CA ARG A 332 8.01 -13.81 9.26
C ARG A 332 8.40 -12.34 9.47
N ALA A 333 7.46 -11.48 9.88
CA ALA A 333 7.70 -10.08 10.19
C ALA A 333 8.64 -9.88 11.40
N GLY A 334 8.76 -10.89 12.26
CA GLY A 334 9.59 -10.85 13.46
C GLY A 334 8.83 -10.40 14.72
N ILE A 335 7.50 -10.47 14.71
CA ILE A 335 6.67 -10.21 15.89
C ILE A 335 6.88 -11.36 16.91
N GLU A 336 6.90 -11.03 18.22
CA GLU A 336 7.01 -12.01 19.29
C GLU A 336 5.77 -12.92 19.33
N ALA A 337 6.00 -14.22 19.49
CA ALA A 337 4.92 -15.21 19.49
C ALA A 337 3.91 -15.02 20.65
N GLY A 338 4.37 -14.44 21.77
CA GLY A 338 3.61 -14.43 23.01
C GLY A 338 3.58 -15.85 23.66
N ALA A 339 3.09 -15.92 24.89
CA ALA A 339 2.95 -17.20 25.61
C ALA A 339 1.87 -18.10 24.99
N ASP A 340 0.91 -17.51 24.30
CA ASP A 340 -0.21 -18.18 23.63
C ASP A 340 0.10 -18.61 22.18
N GLY A 341 1.25 -18.21 21.64
CA GLY A 341 1.63 -18.47 20.26
C GLY A 341 0.77 -17.75 19.22
N LEU A 342 0.05 -16.69 19.61
CA LEU A 342 -0.87 -15.96 18.75
C LEU A 342 -0.26 -14.70 18.12
N TYR A 343 0.97 -14.33 18.44
CA TYR A 343 1.62 -13.15 17.87
C TYR A 343 0.82 -11.85 18.07
N GLY A 344 0.13 -11.72 19.21
CA GLY A 344 -0.75 -10.60 19.53
C GLY A 344 -2.11 -10.61 18.85
N LEU A 345 -2.46 -11.64 18.07
CA LEU A 345 -3.79 -11.82 17.51
C LEU A 345 -4.81 -12.17 18.60
N LYS A 346 -6.02 -11.68 18.46
CA LYS A 346 -7.17 -12.08 19.28
C LYS A 346 -8.00 -13.12 18.52
N ILE A 347 -8.32 -14.23 19.18
CA ILE A 347 -9.34 -15.18 18.69
C ILE A 347 -10.69 -14.60 19.12
N GLY A 348 -11.53 -14.26 18.14
CA GLY A 348 -12.79 -13.58 18.39
C GLY A 348 -13.86 -13.93 17.36
N SER A 349 -14.83 -13.06 17.22
CA SER A 349 -15.87 -13.17 16.21
C SER A 349 -15.30 -13.08 14.79
N ARG A 350 -16.11 -13.49 13.81
CA ARG A 350 -15.74 -13.34 12.38
C ARG A 350 -15.40 -11.90 12.03
N GLU A 351 -16.14 -10.95 12.61
CA GLU A 351 -15.93 -9.51 12.42
C GLU A 351 -14.59 -9.05 12.97
N GLU A 352 -14.21 -9.50 14.15
CA GLU A 352 -12.92 -9.14 14.76
C GLU A 352 -11.75 -9.73 13.97
N ILE A 353 -11.89 -10.97 13.51
CA ILE A 353 -10.85 -11.61 12.66
C ILE A 353 -10.78 -10.92 11.30
N ARG A 354 -11.91 -10.54 10.69
CA ARG A 354 -11.95 -9.72 9.47
C ARG A 354 -11.17 -8.42 9.65
N GLN A 355 -11.40 -7.72 10.75
CA GLN A 355 -10.67 -6.48 11.04
C GLN A 355 -9.18 -6.75 11.20
N ALA A 356 -8.80 -7.80 11.92
CA ALA A 356 -7.39 -8.19 12.06
C ALA A 356 -6.72 -8.51 10.70
N ILE A 357 -7.44 -9.15 9.78
CA ILE A 357 -6.94 -9.40 8.40
C ILE A 357 -6.72 -8.07 7.66
N LEU A 358 -7.67 -7.15 7.73
CA LEU A 358 -7.58 -5.85 7.04
C LEU A 358 -6.48 -4.96 7.62
N ASP A 359 -6.30 -4.99 8.94
CA ASP A 359 -5.22 -4.26 9.63
C ASP A 359 -3.85 -4.85 9.28
N GLU A 360 -3.72 -6.18 9.27
CA GLU A 360 -2.47 -6.84 8.89
C GLU A 360 -2.13 -6.59 7.40
N ARG A 361 -3.14 -6.62 6.51
CA ARG A 361 -2.96 -6.22 5.10
C ARG A 361 -2.46 -4.79 4.96
N HIS A 362 -3.01 -3.86 5.76
CA HIS A 362 -2.63 -2.47 5.75
C HIS A 362 -1.14 -2.28 6.07
N ILE A 363 -0.63 -3.00 7.07
CA ILE A 363 0.78 -2.95 7.49
C ILE A 363 1.68 -3.71 6.50
N GLU A 364 1.36 -4.95 6.19
CA GLU A 364 2.19 -5.82 5.37
C GLU A 364 2.30 -5.32 3.92
N LEU A 365 1.19 -4.87 3.33
CA LEU A 365 1.13 -4.40 1.94
C LEU A 365 1.16 -2.86 1.82
N CYS A 366 1.66 -2.16 2.84
CA CYS A 366 1.81 -0.71 2.78
C CYS A 366 2.69 -0.28 1.59
N TYR A 367 2.34 0.83 0.97
CA TYR A 367 2.97 1.38 -0.24
C TYR A 367 2.88 0.51 -1.51
N GLU A 368 2.14 -0.60 -1.46
CA GLU A 368 1.93 -1.48 -2.61
C GLU A 368 0.59 -1.21 -3.33
N GLY A 369 -0.09 -0.10 -3.01
CA GLY A 369 -1.32 0.33 -3.69
C GLY A 369 -2.61 -0.38 -3.24
N HIS A 370 -2.61 -1.13 -2.13
CA HIS A 370 -3.75 -1.95 -1.71
C HIS A 370 -4.77 -1.19 -0.85
N ARG A 371 -4.35 -0.38 0.12
CA ARG A 371 -5.23 0.21 1.15
C ARG A 371 -6.41 0.98 0.59
N PHE A 372 -6.18 1.80 -0.44
CA PHE A 372 -7.23 2.58 -1.08
C PHE A 372 -8.36 1.69 -1.63
N TRP A 373 -8.00 0.59 -2.28
CA TRP A 373 -8.95 -0.36 -2.86
C TRP A 373 -9.60 -1.24 -1.80
N ASP A 374 -8.89 -1.61 -0.74
CA ASP A 374 -9.46 -2.32 0.39
C ASP A 374 -10.55 -1.50 1.07
N LEU A 375 -10.33 -0.23 1.35
CA LEU A 375 -11.34 0.66 1.91
C LEU A 375 -12.59 0.79 1.03
N ARG A 376 -12.41 0.84 -0.30
CA ARG A 376 -13.52 0.93 -1.26
C ARG A 376 -14.30 -0.38 -1.33
N ARG A 377 -13.63 -1.51 -1.57
CA ARG A 377 -14.32 -2.80 -1.75
C ARG A 377 -15.05 -3.26 -0.50
N THR A 378 -14.52 -2.94 0.68
CA THR A 378 -15.11 -3.27 1.98
C THR A 378 -16.14 -2.24 2.46
N ARG A 379 -16.32 -1.14 1.73
CA ARG A 379 -17.18 0.01 2.09
C ARG A 379 -16.77 0.72 3.39
N ASN A 380 -15.48 0.70 3.70
CA ASN A 380 -14.91 1.34 4.87
C ASN A 380 -14.37 2.76 4.61
N MET A 381 -14.56 3.34 3.42
CA MET A 381 -14.08 4.71 3.13
C MET A 381 -14.71 5.76 4.05
N MET A 382 -15.96 5.57 4.48
CA MET A 382 -16.65 6.51 5.35
C MET A 382 -15.94 6.73 6.70
N MET A 383 -15.08 5.80 7.15
CA MET A 383 -14.27 6.00 8.35
C MET A 383 -13.27 7.16 8.22
N LEU A 384 -12.98 7.61 7.01
CA LEU A 384 -12.09 8.74 6.73
C LEU A 384 -12.84 10.07 6.66
N ALA A 385 -14.18 10.08 6.67
CA ALA A 385 -14.96 11.31 6.58
C ALA A 385 -14.68 12.23 7.79
N GLY A 386 -14.40 13.48 7.52
CA GLY A 386 -14.04 14.47 8.54
C GLY A 386 -12.60 14.34 9.10
N TRP A 387 -11.82 13.41 8.57
CA TRP A 387 -10.43 13.18 9.01
C TRP A 387 -9.47 14.22 8.45
N THR A 388 -8.42 14.51 9.21
CA THR A 388 -7.29 15.33 8.77
C THR A 388 -6.00 14.50 8.86
N LYS A 389 -5.04 14.81 7.99
CA LYS A 389 -3.71 14.18 8.03
C LYS A 389 -2.81 14.93 9.00
N HIS A 390 -1.99 14.20 9.73
CA HIS A 390 -0.97 14.77 10.59
C HIS A 390 0.43 14.24 10.25
N GLY A 391 1.41 15.09 10.52
CA GLY A 391 2.82 14.78 10.54
C GLY A 391 3.41 15.05 11.93
N ILE A 392 4.71 14.83 12.07
CA ILE A 392 5.46 15.16 13.28
C ILE A 392 6.64 16.07 12.95
N GLU A 393 6.88 17.05 13.81
CA GLU A 393 8.07 17.87 13.78
C GLU A 393 9.05 17.42 14.87
N ALA A 394 10.34 17.40 14.54
CA ALA A 394 11.42 17.09 15.46
C ALA A 394 12.10 18.38 15.93
N ILE A 395 12.08 18.65 17.21
CA ILE A 395 12.73 19.80 17.84
C ILE A 395 13.87 19.28 18.70
N ALA A 396 15.12 19.69 18.40
CA ALA A 396 16.28 19.27 19.17
C ALA A 396 16.19 19.81 20.63
N VAL A 397 16.50 18.93 21.60
CA VAL A 397 16.41 19.29 23.03
C VAL A 397 17.70 18.99 23.75
N ASN A 398 17.92 19.78 24.82
CA ASN A 398 18.97 19.54 25.78
C ASN A 398 18.63 18.36 26.71
N PRO A 399 19.58 17.79 27.46
CA PRO A 399 19.33 16.73 28.42
C PRO A 399 18.29 17.06 29.51
N ASP A 400 18.07 18.33 29.80
CA ASP A 400 17.05 18.81 30.74
C ASP A 400 15.65 18.94 30.11
N GLY A 401 15.54 18.67 28.81
CA GLY A 401 14.27 18.74 28.04
C GLY A 401 13.95 20.12 27.48
N SER A 402 14.77 21.14 27.74
CA SER A 402 14.64 22.47 27.13
C SER A 402 15.02 22.44 25.66
N ASP A 403 14.45 23.32 24.83
CA ASP A 403 14.79 23.42 23.42
C ASP A 403 16.27 23.82 23.26
N MET A 404 16.96 23.10 22.36
CA MET A 404 18.37 23.37 22.08
C MET A 404 18.49 24.60 21.18
N ASP A 405 19.55 25.44 21.44
CA ASP A 405 19.87 26.52 20.52
C ASP A 405 20.09 26.00 19.10
N LEU A 406 19.53 26.69 18.11
CA LEU A 406 19.55 26.23 16.72
C LEU A 406 20.96 26.10 16.14
N ASN A 407 21.90 26.94 16.53
CA ASN A 407 23.28 26.83 16.04
C ASN A 407 23.98 25.62 16.68
N VAL A 408 23.73 25.38 17.97
CA VAL A 408 24.22 24.18 18.66
C VAL A 408 23.63 22.91 18.01
N ALA A 409 22.32 22.92 17.74
CA ALA A 409 21.66 21.79 17.05
C ALA A 409 22.27 21.53 15.66
N ARG A 410 22.49 22.59 14.86
CA ARG A 410 23.15 22.50 13.56
C ARG A 410 24.54 21.88 13.63
N ASP A 411 25.35 22.38 14.56
CA ASP A 411 26.73 21.89 14.75
C ASP A 411 26.74 20.40 15.15
N ARG A 412 25.86 19.99 16.05
CA ARG A 412 25.77 18.61 16.52
C ARG A 412 25.20 17.67 15.42
N ILE A 413 24.22 18.14 14.65
CA ILE A 413 23.69 17.42 13.48
C ILE A 413 24.77 17.26 12.42
N ALA A 414 25.53 18.33 12.11
CA ALA A 414 26.63 18.27 11.14
C ALA A 414 27.73 17.26 11.54
N LYS A 415 27.91 17.04 12.85
CA LYS A 415 28.83 16.04 13.40
C LYS A 415 28.17 14.67 13.60
N ASN A 416 26.93 14.49 13.23
CA ASN A 416 26.15 13.24 13.38
C ASN A 416 26.04 12.78 14.86
N GLU A 417 25.98 13.72 15.81
CA GLU A 417 25.99 13.43 17.25
C GLU A 417 24.60 13.18 17.85
N LEU A 418 23.53 13.68 17.21
CA LEU A 418 22.17 13.54 17.73
C LEU A 418 21.50 12.24 17.25
N THR A 419 20.83 11.57 18.17
CA THR A 419 20.00 10.39 17.89
C THR A 419 18.52 10.76 17.88
N THR A 420 17.63 9.85 17.48
CA THR A 420 16.18 10.05 17.56
C THR A 420 15.71 10.47 18.96
N GLY A 421 16.40 10.02 20.02
CA GLY A 421 16.05 10.32 21.41
C GLY A 421 16.44 11.72 21.88
N ASP A 422 17.25 12.46 21.11
CA ASP A 422 17.67 13.82 21.42
C ASP A 422 16.71 14.89 20.85
N PHE A 423 15.49 14.46 20.49
CA PHE A 423 14.46 15.33 19.96
C PHE A 423 13.13 15.16 20.70
N ARG A 424 12.44 16.27 20.87
CA ARG A 424 11.01 16.31 21.20
C ARG A 424 10.21 16.36 19.92
N TYR A 425 9.14 15.57 19.85
CA TYR A 425 8.27 15.51 18.67
C TYR A 425 6.94 16.19 18.95
N VAL A 426 6.44 16.91 17.94
CA VAL A 426 5.17 17.64 18.00
C VAL A 426 4.31 17.27 16.81
N ILE A 427 3.07 16.90 17.07
CA ILE A 427 2.08 16.60 16.00
C ILE A 427 1.62 17.92 15.40
N HIS A 428 1.59 18.00 14.08
CA HIS A 428 1.03 19.12 13.33
C HIS A 428 0.12 18.62 12.21
N GLN A 429 -0.80 19.47 11.77
CA GLN A 429 -1.67 19.17 10.64
C GLN A 429 -0.94 19.28 9.31
N VAL A 430 -1.25 18.39 8.35
CA VAL A 430 -0.65 18.37 7.02
C VAL A 430 -1.72 18.65 5.95
N PRO A 431 -1.47 19.58 5.03
CA PRO A 431 -0.42 20.59 5.04
C PRO A 431 -0.68 21.68 6.09
N TYR A 432 0.33 22.48 6.38
CA TYR A 432 0.29 23.61 7.35
C TYR A 432 -0.62 24.79 6.92
N THR A 433 -1.77 24.56 6.36
CA THR A 433 -2.70 25.62 5.95
C THR A 433 -4.01 25.51 6.71
N GLU A 434 -4.81 26.56 6.71
CA GLU A 434 -6.01 26.69 7.54
C GLU A 434 -6.90 25.44 7.59
N ALA A 435 -7.23 25.04 8.80
CA ALA A 435 -7.73 23.70 9.15
C ALA A 435 -9.06 23.31 8.52
N ALA A 436 -9.93 24.28 8.22
CA ALA A 436 -11.31 24.00 7.82
C ALA A 436 -11.43 23.41 6.40
N GLU A 437 -10.44 23.63 5.54
CA GLU A 437 -10.52 23.28 4.11
C GLU A 437 -9.95 21.90 3.78
N ARG A 438 -9.48 21.13 4.76
CA ARG A 438 -8.66 19.93 4.49
C ARG A 438 -9.11 18.65 5.16
N GLN A 439 -10.31 18.63 5.65
CA GLN A 439 -10.93 17.38 6.07
C GLN A 439 -11.27 16.52 4.84
N PHE A 440 -11.11 15.22 4.96
CA PHE A 440 -11.58 14.31 3.94
C PHE A 440 -13.11 14.38 3.83
N VAL A 441 -13.56 14.86 2.69
CA VAL A 441 -14.97 14.76 2.31
C VAL A 441 -15.14 13.42 1.60
N ILE A 442 -15.88 12.51 2.22
CA ILE A 442 -16.20 11.21 1.64
C ILE A 442 -17.72 11.11 1.51
N GLU A 443 -18.17 10.80 0.31
CA GLU A 443 -19.57 10.61 -0.03
C GLU A 443 -19.82 9.22 -0.61
N GLU A 444 -21.06 8.77 -0.57
CA GLU A 444 -21.48 7.50 -1.15
C GLU A 444 -21.14 7.40 -2.66
N SER A 445 -21.19 8.53 -3.35
CA SER A 445 -20.82 8.66 -4.78
C SER A 445 -19.36 8.33 -5.06
N PHE A 446 -18.47 8.37 -4.06
CA PHE A 446 -17.03 8.16 -4.23
C PHE A 446 -16.63 6.68 -4.31
N TYR A 447 -17.55 5.76 -4.04
CA TYR A 447 -17.25 4.32 -4.13
C TYR A 447 -17.04 3.84 -5.57
N PHE A 448 -17.62 4.49 -6.56
CA PHE A 448 -17.25 4.31 -7.97
C PHE A 448 -16.81 5.64 -8.56
N PHE A 449 -15.83 5.59 -9.45
CA PHE A 449 -15.47 6.77 -10.22
C PHE A 449 -16.51 7.06 -11.30
N PRO A 450 -16.74 8.35 -11.62
CA PRO A 450 -17.59 8.71 -12.74
C PRO A 450 -16.97 8.26 -14.06
N ILE A 451 -17.83 7.99 -15.04
CA ILE A 451 -17.41 7.85 -16.43
C ILE A 451 -17.19 9.25 -16.97
N LYS A 452 -16.05 9.48 -17.60
CA LYS A 452 -15.67 10.79 -18.14
C LYS A 452 -16.72 11.26 -19.16
N LYS A 453 -17.12 12.53 -19.04
CA LYS A 453 -18.17 13.14 -19.89
C LYS A 453 -17.91 12.92 -21.38
N THR A 454 -16.66 13.05 -21.83
CA THR A 454 -16.32 12.85 -23.26
C THR A 454 -16.74 11.47 -23.77
N TYR A 455 -16.61 10.40 -22.98
CA TYR A 455 -17.06 9.07 -23.41
C TYR A 455 -18.58 8.94 -23.44
N LEU A 456 -19.29 9.63 -22.54
CA LEU A 456 -20.76 9.66 -22.55
C LEU A 456 -21.30 10.44 -23.74
N ASP A 457 -20.64 11.53 -24.10
CA ASP A 457 -21.02 12.35 -25.26
C ASP A 457 -20.74 11.62 -26.59
N GLU A 458 -19.67 10.81 -26.65
CA GLU A 458 -19.30 10.01 -27.82
C GLU A 458 -20.14 8.74 -28.00
N ASN A 459 -20.63 8.15 -26.90
CA ASN A 459 -21.44 6.93 -26.94
C ASN A 459 -22.77 7.12 -26.18
N PRO A 460 -23.87 7.39 -26.87
CA PRO A 460 -25.18 7.66 -26.28
C PRO A 460 -25.77 6.45 -25.53
N ASN A 461 -25.22 5.23 -25.71
CA ASN A 461 -25.63 4.03 -25.01
C ASN A 461 -24.90 3.82 -23.66
N LEU A 462 -23.94 4.70 -23.32
CA LEU A 462 -23.28 4.67 -22.01
C LEU A 462 -24.10 5.47 -20.98
N GLU A 463 -24.35 4.84 -19.85
CA GLU A 463 -25.00 5.46 -18.70
C GLU A 463 -23.99 5.81 -17.63
N GLN A 464 -24.14 6.97 -16.97
CA GLN A 464 -23.31 7.35 -15.84
C GLN A 464 -23.57 6.48 -14.61
N ASN A 465 -22.60 6.38 -13.71
CA ASN A 465 -22.80 5.79 -12.40
C ASN A 465 -23.84 6.58 -11.60
N ASN A 466 -24.78 5.87 -10.98
CA ASN A 466 -25.82 6.48 -10.16
C ASN A 466 -25.19 7.32 -9.01
N ASN A 467 -25.78 8.48 -8.76
CA ASN A 467 -25.36 9.44 -7.73
C ASN A 467 -23.98 10.11 -7.96
N CYS A 468 -23.43 10.06 -9.16
CA CYS A 468 -22.20 10.74 -9.47
C CYS A 468 -22.45 12.24 -9.76
N LEU A 469 -22.37 13.06 -8.73
CA LEU A 469 -22.64 14.52 -8.81
C LEU A 469 -21.57 15.34 -9.57
N LEU A 470 -20.45 14.74 -9.95
CA LEU A 470 -19.30 15.45 -10.53
C LEU A 470 -19.57 16.16 -11.88
N TYR A 471 -20.77 16.01 -12.46
CA TYR A 471 -21.14 16.63 -13.76
C TYR A 471 -22.43 17.44 -13.74
N THR A 472 -23.05 17.65 -12.58
CA THR A 472 -24.32 18.39 -12.48
C THR A 472 -24.14 19.85 -12.05
N SER A 473 -22.95 20.26 -11.65
CA SER A 473 -22.64 21.67 -11.37
C SER A 473 -21.44 22.12 -12.19
N PRO A 474 -21.48 23.26 -12.87
CA PRO A 474 -20.30 23.85 -13.45
C PRO A 474 -19.29 24.12 -12.33
N SER A 475 -18.02 23.83 -12.61
CA SER A 475 -16.94 24.16 -11.68
C SER A 475 -16.99 25.67 -11.38
N PRO A 476 -16.86 26.11 -10.12
CA PRO A 476 -16.77 27.54 -9.81
C PRO A 476 -15.49 28.20 -10.35
N ARG A 477 -14.71 27.55 -11.17
CA ARG A 477 -13.41 28.00 -11.69
C ARG A 477 -13.33 28.03 -13.22
N ASP A 478 -14.46 27.96 -13.95
CA ASP A 478 -14.50 28.22 -15.39
C ASP A 478 -14.94 29.66 -15.65
#